data_c0191232ab31a8b6693fdae5f9539fe5
#
_entry.id   c0191232ab31a8b6693fdae5f9539fe5
#
_cell.length_a   1.000
_cell.length_b   1.000
_cell.length_c   1.000
_cell.angle_alpha   90.00
_cell.angle_beta   90.00
_cell.angle_gamma   90.00
#
_symmetry.space_group_name_H-M   'P 1'
#
loop_
_entity.id
_entity.type
_entity.pdbx_description
1 polymer ?
#
loop_
_entity_poly.entity_id
_entity_poly.type
_entity_poly.pdbx_seq_one_letter_code
_entity_poly.pdbx_strand_id
1 'polypeptide(L)'
;MINHDRLFKELLSTFFVEFLELFFPQVLDYLEQDSITFLDKEIFTDVTEGEEYEADLVVKARFRNQESYFLIHLEHQAQTQANFGRRMFRYFALLFDKEGLPVYPIAIFSFNSPKRPEPDIYRVEFPDKVVLEFNYAVIQLNNLNWRDFLQRENPVSTALMAKMNIAPQDRPKVKSECLRLLATLRLDPARTKMISGFVDTYLRLNAQEEEIFQTEIAKFTPNQQEVVMEIVTSWMEEGIRRGRVEGRQEGEIAIIIRQLNRRIGTITPELEARIKDLCVNQLEDLAEALLDFTNVVDLVNWLERL
;
A
#
# COMPACT_ATOMS: atom_id res chain seq x y z
N MET A 1 10.89 6.04 1.59
CA MET A 1 9.47 6.42 1.91
C MET A 1 8.57 5.21 1.69
N ILE A 2 7.63 4.92 2.62
CA ILE A 2 6.70 3.79 2.47
C ILE A 2 5.73 4.13 1.35
N ASN A 3 5.64 3.26 0.33
CA ASN A 3 4.63 3.40 -0.71
C ASN A 3 3.33 2.72 -0.23
N HIS A 4 2.43 3.51 0.36
CA HIS A 4 1.17 3.03 0.92
C HIS A 4 0.25 2.43 -0.15
N ASP A 5 0.17 3.05 -1.32
CA ASP A 5 -0.69 2.60 -2.42
C ASP A 5 -0.25 1.23 -2.93
N ARG A 6 1.06 1.02 -3.07
CA ARG A 6 1.62 -0.27 -3.44
C ARG A 6 1.26 -1.38 -2.44
N LEU A 7 1.37 -1.10 -1.11
CA LEU A 7 1.06 -2.10 -0.09
C LEU A 7 -0.43 -2.50 -0.11
N PHE A 8 -1.33 -1.53 -0.25
CA PHE A 8 -2.76 -1.82 -0.39
C PHE A 8 -3.06 -2.57 -1.67
N LYS A 9 -2.47 -2.17 -2.78
CA LYS A 9 -2.65 -2.85 -4.08
C LYS A 9 -2.19 -4.30 -4.02
N GLU A 10 -0.99 -4.57 -3.49
CA GLU A 10 -0.47 -5.93 -3.32
C GLU A 10 -1.38 -6.78 -2.41
N LEU A 11 -1.85 -6.24 -1.28
CA LEU A 11 -2.77 -6.92 -0.37
C LEU A 11 -4.08 -7.26 -1.09
N LEU A 12 -4.72 -6.28 -1.72
CA LEU A 12 -6.04 -6.43 -2.30
C LEU A 12 -6.04 -7.26 -3.60
N SER A 13 -4.96 -7.22 -4.38
CA SER A 13 -4.83 -8.10 -5.55
C SER A 13 -4.54 -9.55 -5.16
N THR A 14 -3.75 -9.78 -4.10
CA THR A 14 -3.41 -11.13 -3.63
C THR A 14 -4.60 -11.83 -2.96
N PHE A 15 -5.44 -11.08 -2.25
CA PHE A 15 -6.56 -11.58 -1.46
C PHE A 15 -7.89 -10.96 -1.91
N PHE A 16 -8.09 -10.87 -3.23
CA PHE A 16 -9.24 -10.14 -3.79
C PHE A 16 -10.58 -10.81 -3.46
N VAL A 17 -10.64 -12.14 -3.51
CA VAL A 17 -11.85 -12.90 -3.17
C VAL A 17 -12.17 -12.74 -1.68
N GLU A 18 -11.18 -12.85 -0.82
CA GLU A 18 -11.32 -12.66 0.63
C GLU A 18 -11.70 -11.21 0.98
N PHE A 19 -11.27 -10.24 0.18
CA PHE A 19 -11.72 -8.85 0.30
C PHE A 19 -13.21 -8.72 -0.02
N LEU A 20 -13.67 -9.33 -1.11
CA LEU A 20 -15.09 -9.34 -1.45
C LEU A 20 -15.91 -10.08 -0.41
N GLU A 21 -15.44 -11.24 0.07
CA GLU A 21 -16.10 -12.01 1.13
C GLU A 21 -16.28 -11.17 2.41
N LEU A 22 -15.28 -10.35 2.75
CA LEU A 22 -15.31 -9.54 3.97
C LEU A 22 -16.30 -8.36 3.89
N PHE A 23 -16.31 -7.63 2.77
CA PHE A 23 -17.04 -6.37 2.64
C PHE A 23 -18.22 -6.41 1.66
N PHE A 24 -18.20 -7.32 0.71
CA PHE A 24 -19.18 -7.41 -0.38
C PHE A 24 -19.62 -8.85 -0.66
N PRO A 25 -20.03 -9.62 0.37
CA PRO A 25 -20.38 -11.04 0.17
C PRO A 25 -21.46 -11.22 -0.89
N GLN A 26 -22.39 -10.26 -1.04
CA GLN A 26 -23.42 -10.28 -2.07
C GLN A 26 -22.86 -10.25 -3.51
N VAL A 27 -21.64 -9.70 -3.72
CA VAL A 27 -20.99 -9.72 -5.04
C VAL A 27 -20.57 -11.14 -5.40
N LEU A 28 -20.14 -11.94 -4.43
CA LEU A 28 -19.76 -13.33 -4.64
C LEU A 28 -20.93 -14.23 -5.04
N ASP A 29 -22.17 -13.83 -4.71
CA ASP A 29 -23.37 -14.60 -5.07
C ASP A 29 -23.55 -14.67 -6.60
N TYR A 30 -23.19 -13.58 -7.30
CA TYR A 30 -23.33 -13.49 -8.76
C TYR A 30 -21.99 -13.45 -9.53
N LEU A 31 -20.85 -13.45 -8.85
CA LEU A 31 -19.53 -13.47 -9.45
C LEU A 31 -19.04 -14.91 -9.65
N GLU A 32 -18.49 -15.22 -10.82
CA GLU A 32 -17.78 -16.46 -11.09
C GLU A 32 -16.29 -16.29 -10.77
N GLN A 33 -15.84 -16.90 -9.67
CA GLN A 33 -14.50 -16.64 -9.10
C GLN A 33 -13.36 -17.03 -10.04
N ASP A 34 -13.51 -18.14 -10.80
CA ASP A 34 -12.49 -18.60 -11.74
C ASP A 34 -12.32 -17.68 -12.97
N SER A 35 -13.22 -16.71 -13.15
CA SER A 35 -13.19 -15.75 -14.25
C SER A 35 -12.47 -14.44 -13.91
N ILE A 36 -12.01 -14.29 -12.67
CA ILE A 36 -11.37 -13.06 -12.19
C ILE A 36 -10.09 -12.80 -12.98
N THR A 37 -10.00 -11.62 -13.61
CA THR A 37 -8.83 -11.17 -14.34
C THR A 37 -8.54 -9.72 -13.97
N PHE A 38 -7.31 -9.46 -13.54
CA PHE A 38 -6.84 -8.10 -13.26
C PHE A 38 -6.46 -7.43 -14.58
N LEU A 39 -7.00 -6.24 -14.82
CA LEU A 39 -6.68 -5.45 -16.01
C LEU A 39 -5.44 -4.58 -15.74
N ASP A 40 -4.60 -4.43 -16.77
CA ASP A 40 -3.39 -3.63 -16.69
C ASP A 40 -3.71 -2.12 -16.61
N LYS A 41 -2.82 -1.37 -15.94
CA LYS A 41 -2.92 0.07 -15.74
C LYS A 41 -2.94 0.90 -17.02
N GLU A 42 -2.32 0.42 -18.11
CA GLU A 42 -2.19 1.12 -19.40
C GLU A 42 -3.52 1.49 -20.05
N ILE A 43 -4.63 0.93 -19.56
CA ILE A 43 -5.98 1.22 -20.07
C ILE A 43 -6.34 2.71 -19.98
N PHE A 44 -5.71 3.47 -19.10
CA PHE A 44 -6.09 4.88 -18.81
C PHE A 44 -5.11 5.93 -19.31
N THR A 45 -3.92 5.57 -19.76
CA THR A 45 -2.91 6.52 -20.23
C THR A 45 -3.24 7.14 -21.59
N ASP A 46 -4.09 6.49 -22.39
CA ASP A 46 -4.39 6.94 -23.77
C ASP A 46 -5.50 8.00 -23.89
N VAL A 47 -6.20 8.37 -22.80
CA VAL A 47 -7.50 9.09 -22.92
C VAL A 47 -7.44 10.57 -22.55
N THR A 48 -6.35 11.08 -21.96
CA THR A 48 -6.28 12.51 -21.62
C THR A 48 -4.91 13.13 -21.87
N GLU A 49 -4.84 14.07 -22.80
CA GLU A 49 -3.68 14.93 -22.99
C GLU A 49 -3.36 15.69 -21.69
N GLY A 50 -2.31 15.26 -20.98
CA GLY A 50 -1.62 16.03 -19.95
C GLY A 50 -1.83 15.66 -18.49
N GLU A 51 -2.70 14.73 -18.12
CA GLU A 51 -2.82 14.22 -16.75
C GLU A 51 -2.86 12.68 -16.75
N GLU A 52 -1.87 12.04 -16.12
CA GLU A 52 -1.87 10.59 -15.91
C GLU A 52 -2.89 10.27 -14.81
N TYR A 53 -4.01 9.69 -15.20
CA TYR A 53 -5.00 9.13 -14.28
C TYR A 53 -4.83 7.62 -14.23
N GLU A 54 -4.26 7.14 -13.16
CA GLU A 54 -4.04 5.72 -12.93
C GLU A 54 -5.07 5.21 -11.93
N ALA A 55 -5.93 4.27 -12.34
CA ALA A 55 -6.80 3.54 -11.43
C ALA A 55 -5.98 2.54 -10.60
N ASP A 56 -6.26 2.43 -9.31
CA ASP A 56 -5.48 1.57 -8.41
C ASP A 56 -5.64 0.09 -8.75
N LEU A 57 -6.87 -0.38 -8.95
CA LEU A 57 -7.15 -1.77 -9.28
C LEU A 57 -8.44 -1.88 -10.10
N VAL A 58 -8.35 -2.51 -11.28
CA VAL A 58 -9.51 -2.84 -12.10
C VAL A 58 -9.55 -4.35 -12.33
N VAL A 59 -10.68 -4.95 -12.01
CA VAL A 59 -10.88 -6.39 -12.11
C VAL A 59 -12.06 -6.67 -13.03
N LYS A 60 -11.87 -7.53 -14.02
CA LYS A 60 -12.93 -8.07 -14.88
C LYS A 60 -13.36 -9.42 -14.37
N ALA A 61 -14.66 -9.62 -14.22
CA ALA A 61 -15.24 -10.87 -13.80
C ALA A 61 -16.52 -11.18 -14.58
N ARG A 62 -16.85 -12.45 -14.69
CA ARG A 62 -18.06 -12.91 -15.35
C ARG A 62 -19.20 -13.04 -14.35
N PHE A 63 -20.42 -12.70 -14.77
CA PHE A 63 -21.62 -13.04 -14.02
C PHE A 63 -21.83 -14.55 -14.01
N ARG A 64 -22.12 -15.10 -12.82
CA ARG A 64 -22.37 -16.54 -12.66
C ARG A 64 -23.54 -17.00 -13.53
N ASN A 65 -23.34 -18.08 -14.28
CA ASN A 65 -24.33 -18.64 -15.20
C ASN A 65 -24.77 -17.72 -16.35
N GLN A 66 -23.93 -16.73 -16.71
CA GLN A 66 -24.19 -15.82 -17.81
C GLN A 66 -22.94 -15.67 -18.69
N GLU A 67 -23.12 -15.35 -19.98
CA GLU A 67 -21.99 -15.04 -20.87
C GLU A 67 -21.56 -13.55 -20.83
N SER A 68 -22.10 -12.80 -19.88
CA SER A 68 -21.79 -11.38 -19.69
C SER A 68 -20.74 -11.16 -18.59
N TYR A 69 -19.98 -10.06 -18.72
CA TYR A 69 -18.93 -9.64 -17.80
C TYR A 69 -19.29 -8.32 -17.13
N PHE A 70 -18.60 -8.02 -16.05
CA PHE A 70 -18.62 -6.72 -15.38
C PHE A 70 -17.22 -6.37 -14.86
N LEU A 71 -17.03 -5.09 -14.50
CA LEU A 71 -15.79 -4.62 -13.91
C LEU A 71 -16.01 -4.27 -12.44
N ILE A 72 -14.99 -4.53 -11.61
CA ILE A 72 -14.89 -3.99 -10.26
C ILE A 72 -13.74 -2.99 -10.29
N HIS A 73 -14.02 -1.73 -10.01
CA HIS A 73 -13.04 -0.65 -9.91
C HIS A 73 -12.84 -0.30 -8.45
N LEU A 74 -11.62 -0.44 -7.96
CA LEU A 74 -11.25 -0.18 -6.58
C LEU A 74 -10.20 0.91 -6.51
N GLU A 75 -10.48 1.98 -5.75
CA GLU A 75 -9.59 3.10 -5.47
C GLU A 75 -9.22 3.14 -3.99
N HIS A 76 -7.92 3.26 -3.70
CA HIS A 76 -7.40 3.43 -2.37
C HIS A 76 -6.95 4.87 -2.13
N GLN A 77 -7.30 5.43 -0.97
CA GLN A 77 -6.93 6.78 -0.58
C GLN A 77 -6.28 6.81 0.80
N ALA A 78 -4.99 7.13 0.82
CA ALA A 78 -4.22 7.31 2.06
C ALA A 78 -4.35 8.73 2.65
N GLN A 79 -4.89 9.70 1.89
CA GLN A 79 -5.09 11.09 2.30
C GLN A 79 -6.45 11.59 1.81
N THR A 80 -6.99 12.60 2.52
CA THR A 80 -8.22 13.26 2.05
C THR A 80 -7.96 14.05 0.78
N GLN A 81 -8.86 13.92 -0.19
CA GLN A 81 -8.77 14.64 -1.45
C GLN A 81 -10.07 15.37 -1.75
N ALA A 82 -9.96 16.66 -2.06
CA ALA A 82 -11.10 17.43 -2.56
C ALA A 82 -11.57 16.81 -3.90
N ASN A 83 -12.89 16.81 -4.12
CA ASN A 83 -13.50 16.31 -5.36
C ASN A 83 -13.29 14.80 -5.64
N PHE A 84 -13.06 13.97 -4.61
CA PHE A 84 -12.89 12.54 -4.77
C PHE A 84 -14.07 11.88 -5.52
N GLY A 85 -15.32 12.20 -5.19
CA GLY A 85 -16.50 11.66 -5.88
C GLY A 85 -16.54 11.99 -7.37
N ARG A 86 -16.09 13.21 -7.77
CA ARG A 86 -15.94 13.56 -9.19
C ARG A 86 -14.89 12.71 -9.89
N ARG A 87 -13.78 12.40 -9.22
CA ARG A 87 -12.72 11.54 -9.74
C ARG A 87 -13.24 10.10 -9.92
N MET A 88 -13.93 9.55 -8.93
CA MET A 88 -14.55 8.24 -9.02
C MET A 88 -15.53 8.14 -10.19
N PHE A 89 -16.38 9.16 -10.37
CA PHE A 89 -17.27 9.22 -11.54
C PHE A 89 -16.53 9.28 -12.86
N ARG A 90 -15.45 10.03 -12.94
CA ARG A 90 -14.61 10.10 -14.16
C ARG A 90 -14.02 8.73 -14.52
N TYR A 91 -13.45 8.00 -13.55
CA TYR A 91 -12.95 6.65 -13.78
C TYR A 91 -14.06 5.69 -14.20
N PHE A 92 -15.21 5.75 -13.54
CA PHE A 92 -16.38 4.97 -13.94
C PHE A 92 -16.77 5.23 -15.39
N ALA A 93 -16.88 6.50 -15.78
CA ALA A 93 -17.29 6.88 -17.14
C ALA A 93 -16.30 6.40 -18.21
N LEU A 94 -14.99 6.55 -17.94
CA LEU A 94 -13.92 6.10 -18.83
C LEU A 94 -13.90 4.57 -19.00
N LEU A 95 -14.03 3.84 -17.88
CA LEU A 95 -14.10 2.38 -17.90
C LEU A 95 -15.34 1.88 -18.63
N PHE A 96 -16.49 2.46 -18.32
CA PHE A 96 -17.76 2.09 -18.93
C PHE A 96 -17.75 2.34 -20.46
N ASP A 97 -17.24 3.48 -20.90
CA ASP A 97 -17.15 3.83 -22.33
C ASP A 97 -16.18 2.91 -23.07
N LYS A 98 -14.99 2.67 -22.49
CA LYS A 98 -13.95 1.86 -23.12
C LYS A 98 -14.32 0.38 -23.22
N GLU A 99 -14.80 -0.21 -22.13
CA GLU A 99 -15.03 -1.65 -22.04
C GLU A 99 -16.46 -2.07 -22.42
N GLY A 100 -17.41 -1.12 -22.42
CA GLY A 100 -18.82 -1.41 -22.67
C GLY A 100 -19.45 -2.33 -21.62
N LEU A 101 -18.86 -2.41 -20.42
CA LEU A 101 -19.27 -3.33 -19.35
C LEU A 101 -19.79 -2.58 -18.12
N PRO A 102 -20.74 -3.14 -17.37
CA PRO A 102 -21.13 -2.59 -16.07
C PRO A 102 -19.92 -2.49 -15.13
N VAL A 103 -19.81 -1.38 -14.39
CA VAL A 103 -18.70 -1.12 -13.46
C VAL A 103 -19.24 -1.04 -12.04
N TYR A 104 -18.65 -1.80 -11.12
CA TYR A 104 -18.93 -1.75 -9.67
C TYR A 104 -17.83 -0.94 -8.99
N PRO A 105 -18.08 0.34 -8.60
CA PRO A 105 -17.06 1.22 -8.06
C PRO A 105 -16.94 1.09 -6.54
N ILE A 106 -15.70 0.91 -6.04
CA ILE A 106 -15.37 0.79 -4.62
C ILE A 106 -14.28 1.79 -4.25
N ALA A 107 -14.46 2.52 -3.18
CA ALA A 107 -13.46 3.40 -2.57
C ALA A 107 -13.03 2.87 -1.19
N ILE A 108 -11.72 2.84 -0.93
CA ILE A 108 -11.15 2.50 0.38
C ILE A 108 -10.37 3.68 0.90
N PHE A 109 -10.80 4.21 2.05
CA PHE A 109 -10.10 5.29 2.75
C PHE A 109 -9.31 4.74 3.93
N SER A 110 -7.98 4.96 3.90
CA SER A 110 -7.06 4.47 4.93
C SER A 110 -6.37 5.59 5.72
N PHE A 111 -6.75 6.83 5.56
CA PHE A 111 -6.23 7.95 6.35
C PHE A 111 -6.68 7.86 7.82
N ASN A 112 -5.88 8.45 8.72
CA ASN A 112 -6.19 8.42 10.15
C ASN A 112 -7.21 9.51 10.56
N SER A 113 -7.29 10.61 9.81
CA SER A 113 -8.15 11.78 10.05
C SER A 113 -8.51 12.42 8.70
N PRO A 114 -9.71 12.98 8.56
CA PRO A 114 -10.79 13.08 9.54
C PRO A 114 -11.56 11.76 9.75
N LYS A 115 -12.35 11.69 10.85
CA LYS A 115 -13.24 10.54 11.13
C LYS A 115 -14.68 10.77 10.67
N ARG A 116 -14.99 11.93 10.08
CA ARG A 116 -16.31 12.12 9.47
C ARG A 116 -16.49 11.12 8.32
N PRO A 117 -17.70 10.58 8.12
CA PRO A 117 -17.97 9.72 6.97
C PRO A 117 -17.67 10.44 5.65
N GLU A 118 -16.95 9.78 4.77
CA GLU A 118 -16.76 10.24 3.41
C GLU A 118 -18.03 9.98 2.59
N PRO A 119 -18.37 10.88 1.64
CA PRO A 119 -19.53 10.70 0.76
C PRO A 119 -19.38 9.42 -0.08
N ASP A 120 -20.51 8.75 -0.29
CA ASP A 120 -20.68 7.58 -1.17
C ASP A 120 -21.48 7.93 -2.46
N ILE A 121 -21.78 9.23 -2.64
CA ILE A 121 -22.56 9.77 -3.75
C ILE A 121 -21.86 11.00 -4.33
N TYR A 122 -21.78 11.05 -5.66
CA TYR A 122 -21.45 12.26 -6.40
C TYR A 122 -22.66 12.73 -7.18
N ARG A 123 -23.08 14.00 -6.98
CA ARG A 123 -24.23 14.61 -7.63
C ARG A 123 -23.86 15.83 -8.44
N VAL A 124 -24.59 15.99 -9.56
CA VAL A 124 -24.68 17.24 -10.31
C VAL A 124 -26.16 17.62 -10.38
N GLU A 125 -26.50 18.72 -9.74
CA GLU A 125 -27.90 19.15 -9.61
C GLU A 125 -28.06 20.62 -9.95
N PHE A 126 -29.26 20.93 -10.45
CA PHE A 126 -29.75 22.27 -10.66
C PHE A 126 -30.92 22.51 -9.68
N PRO A 127 -31.36 23.76 -9.50
CA PRO A 127 -32.49 24.05 -8.60
C PRO A 127 -33.77 23.27 -8.90
N ASP A 128 -33.96 22.89 -10.16
CA ASP A 128 -35.16 22.24 -10.68
C ASP A 128 -35.00 20.71 -10.93
N LYS A 129 -33.76 20.20 -10.95
CA LYS A 129 -33.56 18.78 -11.25
C LYS A 129 -32.17 18.26 -10.85
N VAL A 130 -32.08 16.97 -10.58
CA VAL A 130 -30.84 16.21 -10.52
C VAL A 130 -30.49 15.76 -11.93
N VAL A 131 -29.29 16.11 -12.42
CA VAL A 131 -28.80 15.74 -13.75
C VAL A 131 -27.98 14.45 -13.67
N LEU A 132 -27.21 14.29 -12.60
CA LEU A 132 -26.39 13.11 -12.35
C LEU A 132 -26.43 12.72 -10.88
N GLU A 133 -26.65 11.45 -10.62
CA GLU A 133 -26.43 10.82 -9.34
C GLU A 133 -25.59 9.56 -9.55
N PHE A 134 -24.38 9.57 -9.03
CA PHE A 134 -23.44 8.47 -9.13
C PHE A 134 -23.12 7.93 -7.74
N ASN A 135 -23.47 6.67 -7.51
CA ASN A 135 -23.25 5.95 -6.25
C ASN A 135 -22.02 5.07 -6.36
N TYR A 136 -21.20 5.00 -5.29
CA TYR A 136 -20.07 4.09 -5.17
C TYR A 136 -19.97 3.55 -3.74
N ALA A 137 -19.45 2.33 -3.60
CA ALA A 137 -19.28 1.74 -2.28
C ALA A 137 -18.09 2.36 -1.54
N VAL A 138 -18.22 2.62 -0.25
CA VAL A 138 -17.19 3.24 0.59
C VAL A 138 -16.83 2.34 1.76
N ILE A 139 -15.53 2.06 1.90
CA ILE A 139 -14.92 1.44 3.08
C ILE A 139 -13.99 2.48 3.70
N GLN A 140 -14.37 3.03 4.84
CA GLN A 140 -13.55 3.99 5.58
C GLN A 140 -12.98 3.32 6.83
N LEU A 141 -11.69 2.90 6.77
CA LEU A 141 -11.07 2.06 7.79
C LEU A 141 -11.04 2.71 9.18
N ASN A 142 -10.76 4.01 9.26
CA ASN A 142 -10.72 4.73 10.54
C ASN A 142 -12.10 4.91 11.23
N ASN A 143 -13.18 4.47 10.60
CA ASN A 143 -14.52 4.40 11.18
C ASN A 143 -14.92 2.98 11.60
N LEU A 144 -14.16 1.96 11.18
CA LEU A 144 -14.42 0.58 11.54
C LEU A 144 -13.84 0.25 12.93
N ASN A 145 -14.60 -0.48 13.75
CA ASN A 145 -14.13 -0.96 15.02
C ASN A 145 -13.40 -2.30 14.82
N TRP A 146 -12.08 -2.35 15.08
CA TRP A 146 -11.27 -3.54 14.92
C TRP A 146 -11.80 -4.78 15.71
N ARG A 147 -12.53 -4.55 16.80
CA ARG A 147 -13.11 -5.64 17.63
C ARG A 147 -14.14 -6.48 16.89
N ASP A 148 -14.83 -5.89 15.90
CA ASP A 148 -15.85 -6.57 15.11
C ASP A 148 -15.23 -7.57 14.11
N PHE A 149 -13.89 -7.52 13.98
CA PHE A 149 -13.13 -8.35 13.05
C PHE A 149 -12.31 -9.47 13.74
N LEU A 150 -12.26 -9.50 15.08
CA LEU A 150 -11.48 -10.48 15.86
C LEU A 150 -11.88 -11.95 15.65
N GLN A 151 -13.11 -12.21 15.21
CA GLN A 151 -13.64 -13.56 14.96
C GLN A 151 -13.65 -13.91 13.47
N ARG A 152 -13.10 -13.07 12.63
CA ARG A 152 -13.07 -13.26 11.18
C ARG A 152 -11.76 -13.93 10.76
N GLU A 153 -11.83 -15.22 10.40
CA GLU A 153 -10.69 -15.96 9.85
C GLU A 153 -10.48 -15.57 8.37
N ASN A 154 -10.08 -14.31 8.16
CA ASN A 154 -9.92 -13.73 6.84
C ASN A 154 -8.61 -12.91 6.80
N PRO A 155 -7.73 -13.16 5.81
CA PRO A 155 -6.42 -12.51 5.71
C PRO A 155 -6.50 -11.00 5.53
N VAL A 156 -7.50 -10.51 4.78
CA VAL A 156 -7.71 -9.07 4.59
C VAL A 156 -8.17 -8.41 5.89
N SER A 157 -9.08 -9.06 6.63
CA SER A 157 -9.48 -8.63 7.96
C SER A 157 -8.27 -8.45 8.87
N THR A 158 -7.41 -9.48 8.93
CA THR A 158 -6.20 -9.51 9.76
C THR A 158 -5.25 -8.35 9.43
N ALA A 159 -5.03 -8.05 8.14
CA ALA A 159 -4.19 -6.94 7.73
C ALA A 159 -4.84 -5.58 8.02
N LEU A 160 -6.11 -5.38 7.61
CA LEU A 160 -6.77 -4.08 7.66
C LEU A 160 -7.11 -3.61 9.08
N MET A 161 -7.21 -4.53 10.07
CA MET A 161 -7.35 -4.14 11.48
C MET A 161 -6.26 -3.14 11.91
N ALA A 162 -5.05 -3.23 11.36
CA ALA A 162 -3.95 -2.31 11.65
C ALA A 162 -4.22 -0.85 11.24
N LYS A 163 -5.25 -0.60 10.43
CA LYS A 163 -5.66 0.73 9.93
C LYS A 163 -7.05 1.17 10.41
N MET A 164 -7.73 0.33 11.18
CA MET A 164 -9.05 0.66 11.72
C MET A 164 -8.99 1.68 12.85
N ASN A 165 -10.14 1.97 13.46
CA ASN A 165 -10.24 2.89 14.59
C ASN A 165 -9.62 2.27 15.85
N ILE A 166 -8.35 2.55 16.09
CA ILE A 166 -7.57 2.02 17.22
C ILE A 166 -7.30 3.16 18.19
N ALA A 167 -7.72 2.98 19.46
CA ALA A 167 -7.30 3.89 20.53
C ALA A 167 -5.79 3.70 20.81
N PRO A 168 -5.04 4.76 21.16
CA PRO A 168 -3.60 4.67 21.36
C PRO A 168 -3.17 3.55 22.31
N GLN A 169 -3.90 3.35 23.42
CA GLN A 169 -3.63 2.29 24.40
C GLN A 169 -3.91 0.87 23.88
N ASP A 170 -4.72 0.72 22.81
CA ASP A 170 -5.08 -0.57 22.24
C ASP A 170 -4.07 -1.06 21.18
N ARG A 171 -3.16 -0.19 20.72
CA ARG A 171 -2.22 -0.50 19.61
C ARG A 171 -1.43 -1.80 19.81
N PRO A 172 -0.80 -2.05 20.98
CA PRO A 172 -0.09 -3.31 21.24
C PRO A 172 -1.02 -4.53 21.15
N LYS A 173 -2.21 -4.41 21.72
CA LYS A 173 -3.23 -5.47 21.69
C LYS A 173 -3.71 -5.76 20.28
N VAL A 174 -3.99 -4.73 19.47
CA VAL A 174 -4.40 -4.93 18.06
C VAL A 174 -3.30 -5.62 17.29
N LYS A 175 -2.04 -5.22 17.45
CA LYS A 175 -0.90 -5.88 16.81
C LYS A 175 -0.81 -7.35 17.19
N SER A 176 -0.92 -7.69 18.48
CA SER A 176 -0.90 -9.07 18.93
C SER A 176 -2.07 -9.89 18.38
N GLU A 177 -3.28 -9.35 18.33
CA GLU A 177 -4.45 -10.01 17.78
C GLU A 177 -4.34 -10.23 16.26
N CYS A 178 -3.80 -9.27 15.51
CA CYS A 178 -3.51 -9.47 14.09
C CYS A 178 -2.57 -10.67 13.88
N LEU A 179 -1.50 -10.77 14.68
CA LEU A 179 -0.56 -11.89 14.56
C LEU A 179 -1.16 -13.22 15.03
N ARG A 180 -1.98 -13.19 16.08
CA ARG A 180 -2.71 -14.38 16.55
C ARG A 180 -3.63 -14.92 15.45
N LEU A 181 -4.40 -14.05 14.80
CA LEU A 181 -5.27 -14.43 13.68
C LEU A 181 -4.44 -14.95 12.51
N LEU A 182 -3.34 -14.27 12.16
CA LEU A 182 -2.45 -14.70 11.10
C LEU A 182 -1.90 -16.12 11.34
N ALA A 183 -1.55 -16.44 12.59
CA ALA A 183 -1.11 -17.77 12.97
C ALA A 183 -2.19 -18.86 12.77
N THR A 184 -3.48 -18.52 12.83
CA THR A 184 -4.59 -19.47 12.60
C THR A 184 -4.87 -19.71 11.12
N LEU A 185 -4.53 -18.75 10.24
CA LEU A 185 -4.87 -18.80 8.81
C LEU A 185 -4.06 -19.83 8.00
N ARG A 186 -2.93 -20.32 8.53
CA ARG A 186 -2.05 -21.32 7.88
C ARG A 186 -1.71 -20.99 6.41
N LEU A 187 -1.40 -19.75 6.15
CA LEU A 187 -0.99 -19.28 4.83
C LEU A 187 0.43 -19.76 4.49
N ASP A 188 0.74 -19.76 3.20
CA ASP A 188 2.13 -19.97 2.77
C ASP A 188 3.05 -18.83 3.27
N PRO A 189 4.39 -19.06 3.29
CA PRO A 189 5.34 -18.09 3.84
C PRO A 189 5.28 -16.71 3.17
N ALA A 190 5.03 -16.65 1.85
CA ALA A 190 4.99 -15.38 1.11
C ALA A 190 3.77 -14.54 1.52
N ARG A 191 2.59 -15.16 1.60
CA ARG A 191 1.35 -14.53 2.05
C ARG A 191 1.41 -14.14 3.52
N THR A 192 1.98 -15.00 4.37
CA THR A 192 2.23 -14.68 5.79
C THR A 192 3.12 -13.45 5.93
N LYS A 193 4.22 -13.39 5.18
CA LYS A 193 5.15 -12.25 5.17
C LYS A 193 4.46 -10.97 4.69
N MET A 194 3.60 -11.04 3.69
CA MET A 194 2.86 -9.88 3.18
C MET A 194 1.95 -9.28 4.26
N ILE A 195 1.11 -10.09 4.91
CA ILE A 195 0.18 -9.61 5.95
C ILE A 195 0.94 -9.12 7.17
N SER A 196 1.91 -9.90 7.64
CA SER A 196 2.71 -9.50 8.80
C SER A 196 3.47 -8.20 8.55
N GLY A 197 4.06 -8.03 7.37
CA GLY A 197 4.73 -6.80 6.95
C GLY A 197 3.79 -5.60 6.85
N PHE A 198 2.56 -5.82 6.39
CA PHE A 198 1.51 -4.79 6.38
C PHE A 198 1.18 -4.35 7.81
N VAL A 199 0.93 -5.30 8.71
CA VAL A 199 0.64 -5.02 10.13
C VAL A 199 1.80 -4.27 10.79
N ASP A 200 3.04 -4.71 10.60
CA ASP A 200 4.22 -4.04 11.17
C ASP A 200 4.42 -2.62 10.65
N THR A 201 4.14 -2.41 9.36
CA THR A 201 4.25 -1.08 8.73
C THR A 201 3.31 -0.06 9.38
N TYR A 202 2.06 -0.45 9.68
CA TYR A 202 1.05 0.47 10.20
C TYR A 202 0.94 0.49 11.73
N LEU A 203 1.40 -0.56 12.42
CA LEU A 203 1.43 -0.67 13.87
C LEU A 203 2.88 -0.77 14.40
N ARG A 204 3.72 0.22 14.05
CA ARG A 204 5.03 0.37 14.70
C ARG A 204 4.83 0.77 16.13
N LEU A 205 5.37 -0.04 17.05
CA LEU A 205 5.27 0.17 18.48
C LEU A 205 6.51 0.91 18.98
N ASN A 206 6.33 1.75 20.01
CA ASN A 206 7.45 2.30 20.79
C ASN A 206 7.89 1.30 21.88
N ALA A 207 8.96 1.60 22.62
CA ALA A 207 9.51 0.69 23.60
C ALA A 207 8.50 0.27 24.71
N GLN A 208 7.65 1.19 25.18
CA GLN A 208 6.63 0.89 26.17
C GLN A 208 5.49 0.04 25.60
N GLU A 209 5.06 0.34 24.39
CA GLU A 209 4.07 -0.44 23.67
C GLU A 209 4.57 -1.86 23.37
N GLU A 210 5.89 -2.02 23.12
CA GLU A 210 6.51 -3.33 22.87
C GLU A 210 6.48 -4.22 24.13
N GLU A 211 6.71 -3.68 25.33
CA GLU A 211 6.58 -4.43 26.58
C GLU A 211 5.15 -4.95 26.80
N ILE A 212 4.14 -4.10 26.47
CA ILE A 212 2.73 -4.50 26.55
C ILE A 212 2.44 -5.59 25.51
N PHE A 213 2.94 -5.44 24.29
CA PHE A 213 2.79 -6.41 23.21
C PHE A 213 3.33 -7.79 23.61
N GLN A 214 4.52 -7.86 24.19
CA GLN A 214 5.08 -9.12 24.70
C GLN A 214 4.19 -9.74 25.79
N THR A 215 3.61 -8.91 26.67
CA THR A 215 2.67 -9.37 27.68
C THR A 215 1.37 -9.93 27.08
N GLU A 216 0.90 -9.35 25.97
CA GLU A 216 -0.29 -9.86 25.26
C GLU A 216 0.02 -11.21 24.59
N ILE A 217 1.17 -11.35 23.93
CA ILE A 217 1.59 -12.62 23.30
C ILE A 217 1.71 -13.75 24.37
N ALA A 218 2.19 -13.43 25.56
CA ALA A 218 2.32 -14.42 26.66
C ALA A 218 0.98 -15.04 27.10
N LYS A 219 -0.16 -14.44 26.73
CA LYS A 219 -1.51 -14.96 27.01
C LYS A 219 -1.98 -16.00 25.96
N PHE A 220 -1.30 -16.14 24.84
CA PHE A 220 -1.67 -17.03 23.76
C PHE A 220 -1.36 -18.49 24.11
N THR A 221 -1.95 -19.42 23.38
CA THR A 221 -1.58 -20.84 23.51
C THR A 221 -0.14 -21.06 23.04
N PRO A 222 0.56 -22.10 23.57
CA PRO A 222 1.97 -22.33 23.19
C PRO A 222 2.22 -22.39 21.69
N ASN A 223 1.34 -23.05 20.96
CA ASN A 223 1.45 -23.14 19.48
C ASN A 223 1.30 -21.78 18.80
N GLN A 224 0.37 -20.92 19.27
CA GLN A 224 0.21 -19.58 18.74
C GLN A 224 1.41 -18.69 19.07
N GLN A 225 1.96 -18.82 20.28
CA GLN A 225 3.16 -18.10 20.68
C GLN A 225 4.35 -18.45 19.77
N GLU A 226 4.56 -19.73 19.50
CA GLU A 226 5.66 -20.19 18.64
C GLU A 226 5.58 -19.56 17.24
N VAL A 227 4.42 -19.64 16.57
CA VAL A 227 4.23 -19.07 15.23
C VAL A 227 4.37 -17.54 15.25
N VAL A 228 3.79 -16.85 16.24
CA VAL A 228 3.89 -15.40 16.36
C VAL A 228 5.34 -14.98 16.60
N MET A 229 6.09 -15.71 17.43
CA MET A 229 7.51 -15.42 17.70
C MET A 229 8.38 -15.66 16.47
N GLU A 230 8.08 -16.67 15.65
CA GLU A 230 8.75 -16.89 14.35
C GLU A 230 8.55 -15.67 13.43
N ILE A 231 7.31 -15.17 13.30
CA ILE A 231 7.00 -13.98 12.52
C ILE A 231 7.79 -12.76 13.04
N VAL A 232 7.78 -12.52 14.37
CA VAL A 232 8.48 -11.38 14.99
C VAL A 232 9.98 -11.48 14.79
N THR A 233 10.55 -12.68 14.91
CA THR A 233 11.98 -12.92 14.66
C THR A 233 12.35 -12.62 13.22
N SER A 234 11.50 -13.02 12.26
CA SER A 234 11.71 -12.73 10.83
C SER A 234 11.73 -11.22 10.54
N TRP A 235 10.93 -10.43 11.24
CA TRP A 235 10.97 -8.96 11.12
C TRP A 235 12.29 -8.38 11.66
N MET A 236 12.74 -8.89 12.80
CA MET A 236 14.01 -8.45 13.40
C MET A 236 15.18 -8.73 12.46
N GLU A 237 15.25 -9.92 11.89
CA GLU A 237 16.27 -10.29 10.91
C GLU A 237 16.23 -9.40 9.66
N GLU A 238 15.02 -9.16 9.13
CA GLU A 238 14.83 -8.28 7.97
C GLU A 238 15.20 -6.83 8.31
N GLY A 239 14.84 -6.34 9.50
CA GLY A 239 15.24 -5.01 10.00
C GLY A 239 16.76 -4.86 10.11
N ILE A 240 17.44 -5.86 10.67
CA ILE A 240 18.92 -5.90 10.76
C ILE A 240 19.53 -5.92 9.36
N ARG A 241 19.00 -6.73 8.44
CA ARG A 241 19.47 -6.82 7.05
C ARG A 241 19.33 -5.47 6.34
N ARG A 242 18.15 -4.83 6.44
CA ARG A 242 17.90 -3.50 5.85
C ARG A 242 18.81 -2.44 6.45
N GLY A 243 18.88 -2.36 7.77
CA GLY A 243 19.74 -1.39 8.46
C GLY A 243 21.21 -1.56 8.11
N ARG A 244 21.68 -2.79 7.86
CA ARG A 244 23.06 -3.06 7.39
C ARG A 244 23.27 -2.54 5.98
N VAL A 245 22.31 -2.73 5.06
CA VAL A 245 22.39 -2.24 3.67
C VAL A 245 22.32 -0.71 3.64
N GLU A 246 21.36 -0.12 4.34
CA GLU A 246 21.21 1.34 4.43
C GLU A 246 22.45 1.99 5.08
N GLY A 247 22.93 1.44 6.20
CA GLY A 247 24.14 1.95 6.87
C GLY A 247 25.42 1.82 6.02
N ARG A 248 25.52 0.76 5.21
CA ARG A 248 26.60 0.63 4.23
C ARG A 248 26.51 1.72 3.16
N GLN A 249 25.33 1.89 2.55
CA GLN A 249 25.10 2.91 1.52
C GLN A 249 25.35 4.32 2.05
N GLU A 250 24.83 4.66 3.23
CA GLU A 250 25.10 5.96 3.87
C GLU A 250 26.60 6.20 4.14
N GLY A 251 27.30 5.15 4.59
CA GLY A 251 28.75 5.17 4.78
C GLY A 251 29.51 5.42 3.48
N GLU A 252 29.14 4.73 2.41
CA GLU A 252 29.73 4.90 1.08
C GLU A 252 29.50 6.31 0.54
N ILE A 253 28.26 6.81 0.61
CA ILE A 253 27.89 8.20 0.23
C ILE A 253 28.75 9.22 1.00
N ALA A 254 28.87 9.08 2.31
CA ALA A 254 29.62 10.00 3.14
C ALA A 254 31.12 10.03 2.77
N ILE A 255 31.69 8.87 2.45
CA ILE A 255 33.09 8.76 2.00
C ILE A 255 33.26 9.41 0.62
N ILE A 256 32.38 9.09 -0.34
CA ILE A 256 32.43 9.62 -1.71
C ILE A 256 32.30 11.15 -1.70
N ILE A 257 31.32 11.71 -0.98
CA ILE A 257 31.16 13.16 -0.87
C ILE A 257 32.41 13.82 -0.27
N ARG A 258 33.01 13.21 0.76
CA ARG A 258 34.25 13.72 1.36
C ARG A 258 35.42 13.67 0.39
N GLN A 259 35.55 12.63 -0.40
CA GLN A 259 36.61 12.47 -1.41
C GLN A 259 36.42 13.47 -2.57
N LEU A 260 35.18 13.63 -3.06
CA LEU A 260 34.84 14.63 -4.08
C LEU A 260 35.18 16.03 -3.61
N ASN A 261 34.72 16.42 -2.41
CA ASN A 261 35.03 17.77 -1.84
C ASN A 261 36.54 18.00 -1.71
N ARG A 262 37.33 16.98 -1.40
CA ARG A 262 38.78 17.06 -1.32
C ARG A 262 39.47 17.17 -2.69
N ARG A 263 38.89 16.49 -3.71
CA ARG A 263 39.53 16.34 -5.02
C ARG A 263 39.17 17.48 -5.99
N ILE A 264 37.89 17.81 -6.06
CA ILE A 264 37.36 18.77 -7.05
C ILE A 264 36.74 20.02 -6.41
N GLY A 265 36.85 20.17 -5.08
CA GLY A 265 36.25 21.29 -4.34
C GLY A 265 34.81 21.00 -3.89
N THR A 266 34.24 21.94 -3.14
CA THR A 266 32.89 21.81 -2.56
C THR A 266 31.83 21.59 -3.65
N ILE A 267 31.11 20.49 -3.57
CA ILE A 267 29.97 20.18 -4.46
C ILE A 267 28.70 20.88 -3.97
N THR A 268 27.78 21.16 -4.89
CA THR A 268 26.52 21.85 -4.56
C THR A 268 25.52 20.88 -3.91
N PRO A 269 24.54 21.40 -3.13
CA PRO A 269 23.49 20.55 -2.53
C PRO A 269 22.71 19.73 -3.55
N GLU A 270 22.52 20.23 -4.77
CA GLU A 270 21.83 19.52 -5.85
C GLU A 270 22.64 18.30 -6.31
N LEU A 271 23.96 18.41 -6.43
CA LEU A 271 24.82 17.29 -6.76
C LEU A 271 24.90 16.28 -5.62
N GLU A 272 24.93 16.74 -4.36
CA GLU A 272 24.83 15.85 -3.20
C GLU A 272 23.52 15.05 -3.19
N ALA A 273 22.40 15.69 -3.52
CA ALA A 273 21.10 15.00 -3.62
C ALA A 273 21.13 13.92 -4.69
N ARG A 274 21.65 14.22 -5.89
CA ARG A 274 21.79 13.22 -6.97
C ARG A 274 22.69 12.06 -6.57
N ILE A 275 23.76 12.28 -5.83
CA ILE A 275 24.64 11.20 -5.33
C ILE A 275 23.90 10.34 -4.31
N LYS A 276 23.05 10.92 -3.44
CA LYS A 276 22.26 10.19 -2.45
C LYS A 276 21.20 9.28 -3.08
N ASP A 277 20.75 9.61 -4.28
CA ASP A 277 19.76 8.81 -5.01
C ASP A 277 20.38 7.63 -5.80
N LEU A 278 21.72 7.54 -5.85
CA LEU A 278 22.42 6.45 -6.54
C LEU A 278 22.28 5.10 -5.79
N CYS A 279 22.12 4.01 -6.55
CA CYS A 279 22.20 2.67 -5.98
C CYS A 279 23.66 2.29 -5.62
N VAL A 280 23.84 1.22 -4.83
CA VAL A 280 25.16 0.79 -4.34
C VAL A 280 26.15 0.57 -5.48
N ASN A 281 25.74 -0.10 -6.57
CA ASN A 281 26.63 -0.35 -7.71
C ASN A 281 27.08 0.97 -8.36
N GLN A 282 26.18 1.93 -8.52
CA GLN A 282 26.49 3.26 -9.07
C GLN A 282 27.41 4.06 -8.13
N LEU A 283 27.28 3.87 -6.81
CA LEU A 283 28.17 4.49 -5.83
C LEU A 283 29.59 3.88 -5.91
N GLU A 284 29.70 2.56 -6.08
CA GLU A 284 30.97 1.88 -6.30
C GLU A 284 31.65 2.38 -7.61
N ASP A 285 30.87 2.46 -8.71
CA ASP A 285 31.37 3.01 -9.99
C ASP A 285 31.81 4.49 -9.87
N LEU A 286 31.06 5.30 -9.09
CA LEU A 286 31.44 6.68 -8.80
C LEU A 286 32.73 6.77 -7.97
N ALA A 287 32.88 5.86 -7.00
CA ALA A 287 34.08 5.78 -6.16
C ALA A 287 35.35 5.45 -6.96
N GLU A 288 35.23 4.71 -8.05
CA GLU A 288 36.34 4.46 -8.99
C GLU A 288 36.55 5.67 -9.91
N ALA A 289 35.46 6.19 -10.52
CA ALA A 289 35.54 7.29 -11.47
C ALA A 289 36.10 8.60 -10.87
N LEU A 290 35.78 8.88 -9.59
CA LEU A 290 36.23 10.11 -8.91
C LEU A 290 37.76 10.21 -8.81
N LEU A 291 38.49 9.10 -8.95
CA LEU A 291 39.98 9.12 -8.96
C LEU A 291 40.54 9.89 -10.15
N ASP A 292 39.79 9.96 -11.24
CA ASP A 292 40.19 10.66 -12.47
C ASP A 292 39.59 12.06 -12.60
N PHE A 293 38.69 12.46 -11.71
CA PHE A 293 38.06 13.80 -11.75
C PHE A 293 39.06 14.88 -11.41
N THR A 294 39.05 15.97 -12.15
CA THR A 294 39.88 17.14 -11.96
C THR A 294 39.09 18.39 -11.57
N ASN A 295 37.81 18.43 -11.88
CA ASN A 295 36.90 19.54 -11.59
C ASN A 295 35.44 19.05 -11.48
N VAL A 296 34.53 19.98 -11.06
CA VAL A 296 33.10 19.65 -10.83
C VAL A 296 32.38 19.25 -12.14
N VAL A 297 32.85 19.73 -13.31
CA VAL A 297 32.21 19.35 -14.60
C VAL A 297 32.36 17.87 -14.89
N ASP A 298 33.46 17.26 -14.46
CA ASP A 298 33.69 15.81 -14.63
C ASP A 298 32.62 15.00 -13.89
N LEU A 299 32.26 15.40 -12.67
CA LEU A 299 31.17 14.80 -11.88
C LEU A 299 29.81 15.01 -12.56
N VAL A 300 29.50 16.21 -13.06
CA VAL A 300 28.24 16.49 -13.75
C VAL A 300 28.10 15.61 -14.97
N ASN A 301 29.13 15.54 -15.82
CA ASN A 301 29.15 14.73 -17.02
C ASN A 301 29.01 13.22 -16.72
N TRP A 302 29.57 12.76 -15.60
CA TRP A 302 29.44 11.38 -15.17
C TRP A 302 28.01 11.07 -14.74
N LEU A 303 27.37 11.94 -13.94
CA LEU A 303 25.98 11.81 -13.49
C LEU A 303 24.95 11.94 -14.62
N GLU A 304 25.29 12.59 -15.74
CA GLU A 304 24.42 12.71 -16.93
C GLU A 304 24.46 11.46 -17.84
N ARG A 305 25.40 10.55 -17.64
CA ARG A 305 25.53 9.30 -18.42
C ARG A 305 24.82 8.11 -17.79
N LEU A 306 24.28 8.27 -16.57
CA LEU A 306 23.49 7.26 -15.85
C LEU A 306 22.05 7.25 -16.30
#